data_48453c9a595e6e67fd4b49400dbf201d
#
_entry.id   48453c9a595e6e67fd4b49400dbf201d
#
_cell.length_a   1.000
_cell.length_b   1.000
_cell.length_c   1.000
_cell.angle_alpha   90.00
_cell.angle_beta   90.00
_cell.angle_gamma   90.00
#
_symmetry.space_group_name_H-M   'P 1'
#
loop_
_entity.id
_entity.type
_entity.pdbx_description
1 polymer ?
#
loop_
_entity_poly.entity_id
_entity_poly.type
_entity_poly.pdbx_seq_one_letter_code
_entity_poly.pdbx_strand_id
1 'polypeptide(L)'
;MDPATEIHRIETTIKAMNRCWTASWDEPAFRQYIHPDAVAIVPTTPGRLEGQDAYVAGWRAFCEAAVIHEWRETDHKVQLYAGGKCAVVTYFFSITFVMGGQKLTMQGRDMFFLVKERRKWLVVTDQFSPEPVPA
;
A
#
# COMPACT_ATOMS: atom_id res chain seq x y z
N MET A 1 23.64 0.77 11.13
CA MET A 1 22.58 0.74 10.09
C MET A 1 22.88 1.77 9.02
N ASP A 2 22.86 1.38 7.76
CA ASP A 2 23.06 2.31 6.64
C ASP A 2 21.70 2.83 6.15
N PRO A 3 21.44 4.14 6.27
CA PRO A 3 20.15 4.70 5.84
C PRO A 3 19.81 4.43 4.38
N ALA A 4 20.77 4.51 3.47
CA ALA A 4 20.52 4.25 2.05
C ALA A 4 20.06 2.80 1.82
N THR A 5 20.67 1.85 2.50
CA THR A 5 20.28 0.44 2.42
C THR A 5 18.87 0.22 2.96
N GLU A 6 18.54 0.86 4.08
CA GLU A 6 17.20 0.73 4.68
C GLU A 6 16.14 1.37 3.79
N ILE A 7 16.42 2.51 3.20
CA ILE A 7 15.50 3.16 2.26
C ILE A 7 15.22 2.25 1.07
N HIS A 8 16.26 1.64 0.52
CA HIS A 8 16.10 0.70 -0.60
C HIS A 8 15.24 -0.51 -0.20
N ARG A 9 15.46 -1.06 0.99
CA ARG A 9 14.66 -2.19 1.50
C ARG A 9 13.20 -1.82 1.65
N ILE A 10 12.92 -0.62 2.13
CA ILE A 10 11.55 -0.13 2.32
C ILE A 10 10.87 0.03 0.97
N GLU A 11 11.53 0.67 0.00
CA GLU A 11 10.98 0.81 -1.35
C GLU A 11 10.70 -0.55 -1.99
N THR A 12 11.62 -1.50 -1.84
CA THR A 12 11.45 -2.86 -2.33
C THR A 12 10.26 -3.55 -1.67
N THR A 13 10.09 -3.35 -0.36
CA THR A 13 8.97 -3.91 0.39
C THR A 13 7.64 -3.39 -0.13
N ILE A 14 7.53 -2.08 -0.34
CA ILE A 14 6.29 -1.47 -0.85
C ILE A 14 5.96 -2.00 -2.25
N LYS A 15 6.95 -2.06 -3.13
CA LYS A 15 6.74 -2.57 -4.49
C LYS A 15 6.34 -4.03 -4.50
N ALA A 16 6.98 -4.84 -3.66
CA ALA A 16 6.65 -6.27 -3.53
C ALA A 16 5.24 -6.47 -2.98
N MET A 17 4.87 -5.70 -1.96
CA MET A 17 3.53 -5.73 -1.38
C MET A 17 2.48 -5.40 -2.45
N ASN A 18 2.70 -4.34 -3.21
CA ASN A 18 1.75 -3.93 -4.25
C ASN A 18 1.65 -4.96 -5.38
N ARG A 19 2.71 -5.68 -5.69
CA ARG A 19 2.62 -6.78 -6.67
C ARG A 19 1.70 -7.90 -6.23
N CYS A 20 1.51 -8.08 -4.93
CA CYS A 20 0.62 -9.12 -4.41
C CYS A 20 -0.85 -8.89 -4.75
N TRP A 21 -1.23 -7.67 -5.11
CA TRP A 21 -2.60 -7.37 -5.52
C TRP A 21 -2.71 -6.83 -6.95
N THR A 22 -1.62 -6.36 -7.54
CA THR A 22 -1.66 -5.81 -8.91
C THR A 22 -1.40 -6.84 -9.99
N ALA A 23 -0.56 -7.83 -9.72
CA ALA A 23 -0.26 -8.90 -10.68
C ALA A 23 -1.32 -10.01 -10.61
N SER A 24 -1.44 -10.63 -9.45
CA SER A 24 -2.51 -11.58 -9.14
C SER A 24 -2.62 -11.65 -7.62
N TRP A 25 -3.86 -11.79 -7.12
CA TRP A 25 -4.06 -11.77 -5.67
C TRP A 25 -3.35 -12.95 -4.99
N ASP A 26 -2.40 -12.63 -4.14
CA ASP A 26 -1.63 -13.60 -3.37
C ASP A 26 -1.72 -13.21 -1.89
N GLU A 27 -2.78 -13.68 -1.24
CA GLU A 27 -3.06 -13.31 0.14
C GLU A 27 -1.98 -13.73 1.12
N PRO A 28 -1.44 -14.97 1.07
CA PRO A 28 -0.38 -15.34 2.01
C PRO A 28 0.85 -14.47 1.90
N ALA A 29 1.26 -14.10 0.69
CA ALA A 29 2.39 -13.21 0.48
C ALA A 29 2.08 -11.79 0.96
N PHE A 30 0.90 -11.28 0.65
CA PHE A 30 0.49 -9.93 1.04
C PHE A 30 0.51 -9.77 2.56
N ARG A 31 -0.02 -10.76 3.29
CA ARG A 31 -0.08 -10.73 4.76
C ARG A 31 1.30 -10.58 5.41
N GLN A 32 2.35 -11.07 4.76
CA GLN A 32 3.70 -10.99 5.32
C GLN A 32 4.23 -9.57 5.44
N TYR A 33 3.66 -8.62 4.69
CA TYR A 33 4.08 -7.22 4.72
C TYR A 33 3.26 -6.37 5.68
N ILE A 34 2.21 -6.94 6.28
CA ILE A 34 1.24 -6.18 7.07
C ILE A 34 1.36 -6.56 8.53
N HIS A 35 1.53 -5.55 9.39
CA HIS A 35 1.56 -5.77 10.84
C HIS A 35 0.20 -6.31 11.31
N PRO A 36 0.18 -7.23 12.31
CA PRO A 36 -1.09 -7.76 12.82
C PRO A 36 -2.08 -6.69 13.28
N ASP A 37 -1.58 -5.57 13.82
CA ASP A 37 -2.41 -4.48 14.35
C ASP A 37 -2.56 -3.32 13.36
N ALA A 38 -2.30 -3.53 12.08
CA ALA A 38 -2.35 -2.47 11.08
C ALA A 38 -3.73 -1.82 11.03
N VAL A 39 -3.74 -0.51 10.80
CA VAL A 39 -4.96 0.29 10.65
C VAL A 39 -4.89 1.03 9.33
N ALA A 40 -5.98 1.05 8.59
CA ALA A 40 -6.02 1.77 7.31
C ALA A 40 -7.23 2.67 7.22
N ILE A 41 -7.06 3.77 6.50
CA ILE A 41 -8.13 4.68 6.10
C ILE A 41 -8.11 4.71 4.58
N VAL A 42 -9.21 4.28 3.97
CA VAL A 42 -9.30 4.14 2.52
C VAL A 42 -10.52 4.88 1.99
N PRO A 43 -10.50 5.34 0.73
CA PRO A 43 -11.58 6.21 0.23
C PRO A 43 -12.91 5.48 0.02
N THR A 44 -12.94 4.17 0.02
CA THR A 44 -14.15 3.38 -0.24
C THR A 44 -14.94 3.05 1.01
N THR A 45 -14.41 3.35 2.19
CA THR A 45 -15.01 2.99 3.48
C THR A 45 -14.97 4.20 4.40
N PRO A 46 -16.09 4.57 5.07
CA PRO A 46 -16.10 5.75 5.94
C PRO A 46 -15.34 5.56 7.25
N GLY A 47 -15.25 4.34 7.76
CA GLY A 47 -14.56 4.04 9.01
C GLY A 47 -13.14 3.56 8.80
N ARG A 48 -12.48 3.28 9.93
CA ARG A 48 -11.15 2.67 9.89
C ARG A 48 -11.27 1.17 9.66
N LEU A 49 -10.33 0.64 8.89
CA LEU A 49 -10.10 -0.80 8.82
C LEU A 49 -9.10 -1.13 9.93
N GLU A 50 -9.53 -1.84 10.94
CA GLU A 50 -8.70 -2.13 12.12
C GLU A 50 -8.26 -3.59 12.13
N GLY A 51 -6.94 -3.80 12.15
CA GLY A 51 -6.31 -5.10 12.12
C GLY A 51 -5.96 -5.59 10.72
N GLN A 52 -5.02 -6.52 10.67
CA GLN A 52 -4.55 -7.11 9.42
C GLN A 52 -5.70 -7.74 8.63
N ASP A 53 -6.59 -8.48 9.30
CA ASP A 53 -7.66 -9.19 8.60
C ASP A 53 -8.61 -8.24 7.88
N ALA A 54 -8.96 -7.12 8.51
CA ALA A 54 -9.84 -6.13 7.89
C ALA A 54 -9.19 -5.48 6.66
N TYR A 55 -7.92 -5.15 6.78
CA TYR A 55 -7.17 -4.54 5.68
C TYR A 55 -7.03 -5.52 4.50
N VAL A 56 -6.66 -6.75 4.78
CA VAL A 56 -6.53 -7.81 3.77
C VAL A 56 -7.86 -8.09 3.09
N ALA A 57 -8.95 -8.14 3.88
CA ALA A 57 -10.29 -8.38 3.32
C ALA A 57 -10.70 -7.28 2.33
N GLY A 58 -10.31 -6.03 2.59
CA GLY A 58 -10.59 -4.93 1.68
C GLY A 58 -9.89 -5.12 0.33
N TRP A 59 -8.62 -5.50 0.34
CA TRP A 59 -7.87 -5.76 -0.89
C TRP A 59 -8.38 -7.00 -1.63
N ARG A 60 -8.73 -8.05 -0.88
CA ARG A 60 -9.33 -9.26 -1.48
C ARG A 60 -10.61 -8.89 -2.24
N ALA A 61 -11.48 -8.12 -1.61
CA ALA A 61 -12.74 -7.71 -2.23
C ALA A 61 -12.49 -6.91 -3.51
N PHE A 62 -11.52 -6.01 -3.50
CA PHE A 62 -11.17 -5.24 -4.69
C PHE A 62 -10.65 -6.15 -5.80
N CYS A 63 -9.76 -7.08 -5.47
CA CYS A 63 -9.19 -8.01 -6.47
C CYS A 63 -10.24 -8.96 -7.03
N GLU A 64 -11.26 -9.31 -6.25
CA GLU A 64 -12.37 -10.13 -6.73
C GLU A 64 -13.31 -9.35 -7.66
N ALA A 65 -13.45 -8.05 -7.43
CA ALA A 65 -14.37 -7.20 -8.19
C ALA A 65 -13.73 -6.57 -9.42
N ALA A 66 -12.41 -6.45 -9.47
CA ALA A 66 -11.71 -5.70 -10.51
C ALA A 66 -10.64 -6.54 -11.19
N VAL A 67 -10.42 -6.25 -12.47
CA VAL A 67 -9.25 -6.74 -13.22
C VAL A 67 -8.32 -5.56 -13.42
N ILE A 68 -7.10 -5.67 -12.89
CA ILE A 68 -6.12 -4.59 -12.96
C ILE A 68 -5.30 -4.73 -14.23
N HIS A 69 -5.31 -3.69 -15.06
CA HIS A 69 -4.57 -3.67 -16.32
C HIS A 69 -3.24 -2.96 -16.21
N GLU A 70 -3.15 -1.92 -15.38
CA GLU A 70 -1.93 -1.16 -15.22
C GLU A 70 -1.86 -0.60 -13.80
N TRP A 71 -0.68 -0.68 -13.22
CA TRP A 71 -0.34 -0.06 -11.95
C TRP A 71 1.02 0.60 -12.09
N ARG A 72 1.11 1.88 -11.73
CA ARG A 72 2.36 2.62 -11.80
C ARG A 72 2.55 3.42 -10.51
N GLU A 73 3.72 3.27 -9.90
CA GLU A 73 4.13 4.03 -8.73
C GLU A 73 5.21 5.02 -9.14
N THR A 74 5.10 6.26 -8.69
CA THR A 74 6.07 7.30 -9.02
C THR A 74 6.40 8.16 -7.79
N ASP A 75 7.58 8.76 -7.82
CA ASP A 75 8.01 9.78 -6.87
C ASP A 75 7.97 9.31 -5.42
N HIS A 76 8.61 8.17 -5.14
CA HIS A 76 8.70 7.63 -3.79
C HIS A 76 9.58 8.52 -2.92
N LYS A 77 9.09 8.83 -1.71
CA LYS A 77 9.86 9.49 -0.68
C LYS A 77 9.80 8.65 0.59
N VAL A 78 10.97 8.29 1.10
CA VAL A 78 11.09 7.50 2.32
C VAL A 78 11.76 8.35 3.39
N GLN A 79 11.11 8.46 4.56
CA GLN A 79 11.63 9.19 5.70
C GLN A 79 11.83 8.22 6.86
N LEU A 80 13.05 8.16 7.39
CA LEU A 80 13.38 7.29 8.51
C LEU A 80 13.31 8.06 9.83
N TYR A 81 12.82 7.41 10.86
CA TYR A 81 12.69 7.97 12.21
C TYR A 81 13.07 6.95 13.25
N ALA A 82 13.22 7.41 14.49
CA ALA A 82 13.44 6.56 15.66
C ALA A 82 14.65 5.64 15.48
N GLY A 83 15.77 6.20 15.01
CA GLY A 83 17.00 5.43 14.83
C GLY A 83 16.89 4.35 13.76
N GLY A 84 16.04 4.56 12.76
CA GLY A 84 15.86 3.61 11.67
C GLY A 84 14.88 2.48 11.97
N LYS A 85 14.05 2.65 13.00
CA LYS A 85 13.06 1.63 13.38
C LYS A 85 11.68 1.91 12.82
N CYS A 86 11.43 3.14 12.38
CA CYS A 86 10.15 3.57 11.81
C CYS A 86 10.41 4.29 10.49
N ALA A 87 9.44 4.23 9.59
CA ALA A 87 9.52 4.92 8.32
C ALA A 87 8.16 5.42 7.87
N VAL A 88 8.18 6.54 7.16
CA VAL A 88 7.02 7.05 6.42
C VAL A 88 7.37 6.99 4.95
N VAL A 89 6.47 6.42 4.15
CA VAL A 89 6.65 6.34 2.69
C VAL A 89 5.47 7.03 2.03
N THR A 90 5.77 7.96 1.14
CA THR A 90 4.75 8.56 0.29
C THR A 90 5.12 8.34 -1.16
N TYR A 91 4.11 8.13 -2.00
CA TYR A 91 4.29 8.05 -3.45
C TYR A 91 2.97 8.38 -4.15
N PHE A 92 3.07 8.59 -5.45
CA PHE A 92 1.91 8.81 -6.31
C PHE A 92 1.69 7.57 -7.16
N PHE A 93 0.43 7.32 -7.51
CA PHE A 93 0.10 6.14 -8.32
C PHE A 93 -0.88 6.47 -9.43
N SER A 94 -0.84 5.64 -10.46
CA SER A 94 -1.85 5.59 -11.50
C SER A 94 -2.28 4.14 -11.64
N ILE A 95 -3.58 3.91 -11.67
CA ILE A 95 -4.14 2.57 -11.83
C ILE A 95 -5.22 2.58 -12.91
N THR A 96 -5.15 1.57 -13.79
CA THR A 96 -6.19 1.32 -14.79
C THR A 96 -6.75 -0.07 -14.52
N PHE A 97 -8.06 -0.16 -14.37
CA PHE A 97 -8.72 -1.42 -14.03
C PHE A 97 -10.12 -1.47 -14.63
N VAL A 98 -10.67 -2.67 -14.73
CA VAL A 98 -12.04 -2.91 -15.16
C VAL A 98 -12.84 -3.40 -13.96
N MET A 99 -13.96 -2.74 -13.70
CA MET A 99 -14.87 -3.10 -12.62
C MET A 99 -16.29 -2.82 -13.09
N GLY A 100 -17.19 -3.78 -12.87
CA GLY A 100 -18.58 -3.62 -13.31
C GLY A 100 -18.73 -3.41 -14.81
N GLY A 101 -17.84 -3.99 -15.61
CA GLY A 101 -17.86 -3.83 -17.07
C GLY A 101 -17.31 -2.49 -17.58
N GLN A 102 -16.81 -1.66 -16.67
CA GLN A 102 -16.27 -0.34 -17.04
C GLN A 102 -14.76 -0.29 -16.83
N LYS A 103 -14.05 0.27 -17.80
CA LYS A 103 -12.63 0.54 -17.69
C LYS A 103 -12.43 1.90 -17.04
N LEU A 104 -11.74 1.92 -15.92
CA LEU A 104 -11.53 3.12 -15.13
C LEU A 104 -10.03 3.37 -14.99
N THR A 105 -9.65 4.65 -15.03
CA THR A 105 -8.29 5.09 -14.72
C THR A 105 -8.36 6.07 -13.56
N MET A 106 -7.57 5.83 -12.53
CA MET A 106 -7.54 6.68 -11.35
C MET A 106 -6.09 7.04 -11.05
N GLN A 107 -5.87 8.28 -10.67
CA GLN A 107 -4.59 8.73 -10.11
C GLN A 107 -4.80 9.06 -8.65
N GLY A 108 -3.79 8.78 -7.85
CA GLY A 108 -3.89 9.02 -6.43
C GLY A 108 -2.54 9.13 -5.76
N ARG A 109 -2.62 9.16 -4.45
CA ARG A 109 -1.45 9.30 -3.59
C ARG A 109 -1.63 8.41 -2.37
N ASP A 110 -0.52 7.91 -1.88
CA ASP A 110 -0.50 6.96 -0.78
C ASP A 110 0.49 7.40 0.28
N MET A 111 0.18 7.11 1.53
CA MET A 111 1.07 7.33 2.66
C MET A 111 1.03 6.11 3.56
N PHE A 112 2.21 5.49 3.73
CA PHE A 112 2.39 4.34 4.59
C PHE A 112 3.25 4.69 5.79
N PHE A 113 2.91 4.13 6.93
CA PHE A 113 3.78 4.05 8.09
C PHE A 113 4.26 2.61 8.24
N LEU A 114 5.56 2.43 8.43
CA LEU A 114 6.15 1.11 8.61
C LEU A 114 6.98 1.08 9.89
N VAL A 115 7.04 -0.10 10.49
CA VAL A 115 7.96 -0.37 11.59
C VAL A 115 8.85 -1.53 11.22
N LYS A 116 10.07 -1.53 11.77
CA LYS A 116 11.01 -2.63 11.57
C LYS A 116 10.95 -3.55 12.78
N GLU A 117 10.52 -4.79 12.56
CA GLU A 117 10.47 -5.83 13.58
C GLU A 117 11.21 -7.05 13.07
N ARG A 118 12.15 -7.56 13.87
CA ARG A 118 12.91 -8.76 13.52
C ARG A 118 13.56 -8.66 12.14
N ARG A 119 14.14 -7.49 11.83
CA ARG A 119 14.79 -7.18 10.55
C ARG A 119 13.82 -7.10 9.36
N LYS A 120 12.52 -7.05 9.62
CA LYS A 120 11.49 -7.01 8.59
C LYS A 120 10.70 -5.71 8.69
N TRP A 121 10.46 -5.05 7.57
CA TRP A 121 9.63 -3.87 7.52
C TRP A 121 8.17 -4.28 7.36
N LEU A 122 7.30 -3.80 8.24
CA LEU A 122 5.87 -4.10 8.24
C LEU A 122 5.07 -2.82 8.19
N VAL A 123 4.02 -2.83 7.39
CA VAL A 123 3.07 -1.71 7.30
C VAL A 123 2.18 -1.72 8.54
N VAL A 124 2.15 -0.61 9.26
CA VAL A 124 1.28 -0.42 10.43
C VAL A 124 0.12 0.51 10.16
N THR A 125 0.26 1.39 9.16
CA THR A 125 -0.81 2.31 8.79
C THR A 125 -0.72 2.60 7.30
N ASP A 126 -1.89 2.66 6.67
CA ASP A 126 -2.01 3.04 5.26
C ASP A 126 -3.17 4.00 5.10
N GLN A 127 -2.93 5.09 4.39
CA GLN A 127 -3.99 6.00 3.95
C GLN A 127 -3.72 6.41 2.52
N PHE A 128 -4.70 6.19 1.66
CA PHE A 128 -4.59 6.65 0.27
C PHE A 128 -5.86 7.37 -0.15
N SER A 129 -5.72 8.19 -1.17
CA SER A 129 -6.82 9.01 -1.68
C SER A 129 -6.62 9.28 -3.17
N PRO A 130 -7.71 9.49 -3.91
CA PRO A 130 -7.59 9.95 -5.29
C PRO A 130 -7.04 11.37 -5.32
N GLU A 131 -6.43 11.74 -6.46
CA GLU A 131 -6.02 13.11 -6.69
C GLU A 131 -7.23 14.05 -6.64
N PRO A 132 -7.03 15.31 -6.16
CA PRO A 132 -8.11 16.28 -6.23
C PRO A 132 -8.53 16.54 -7.68
N VAL A 133 -9.83 16.61 -7.91
CA VAL A 133 -10.35 16.98 -9.22
C VAL A 133 -10.10 18.48 -9.41
N PRO A 134 -9.56 18.93 -10.57
CA PRO A 134 -9.37 20.35 -10.82
C PRO A 134 -10.70 21.10 -10.74
N ALA A 135 -10.67 22.32 -10.17
CA ALA A 135 -11.86 23.17 -10.02
C ALA A 135 -12.32 23.70 -11.37
#